data_647a3784748070f8857a58edc1effdf9
#
_entry.id   647a3784748070f8857a58edc1effdf9
#
_cell.length_a   1.000
_cell.length_b   1.000
_cell.length_c   1.000
_cell.angle_alpha   90.00
_cell.angle_beta   90.00
_cell.angle_gamma   90.00
#
_symmetry.space_group_name_H-M   'P 1'
#
loop_
_entity.id
_entity.type
_entity.pdbx_description
1 polymer ?
#
loop_
_entity_poly.entity_id
_entity_poly.type
_entity_poly.pdbx_seq_one_letter_code
_entity_poly.pdbx_strand_id
1 'polypeptide(L)'
;MIDQTSAASDEQVCFEQCVRVLQQHAFVVIESALPPALSAALSAQVREMNQTDFAAAGIGRRAGHKLDEWVRRDQISWIEGVTEAEREWLAWCSRLQMYLNQRLFMGLFSFESHFAHYAPGAFYKKHVDAFKQNNSGLGAGRLVSLVAYLNPGWQDADGGELLIYEDSSADPVAIVKPHYGTVVLFLSEEVPHEVAPALCDRYSIAGWFRVNGSSTHRADPPR
;
A
#
# COMPACT_ATOMS: atom_id res chain seq x y z
N MET A 1 5.72 9.51 -30.04
CA MET A 1 6.81 8.82 -29.34
C MET A 1 7.01 9.59 -28.04
N ILE A 2 6.42 9.13 -26.94
CA ILE A 2 6.65 9.71 -25.60
C ILE A 2 8.06 9.28 -25.22
N ASP A 3 8.87 10.24 -24.80
CA ASP A 3 10.30 10.08 -24.53
C ASP A 3 10.50 9.11 -23.34
N GLN A 4 10.82 7.85 -23.62
CA GLN A 4 11.09 6.82 -22.62
C GLN A 4 12.26 7.19 -21.68
N THR A 5 13.13 8.09 -22.10
CA THR A 5 14.27 8.57 -21.30
C THR A 5 13.81 9.50 -20.17
N SER A 6 12.77 10.31 -20.37
CA SER A 6 12.22 11.21 -19.36
C SER A 6 11.49 10.42 -18.26
N ALA A 7 10.66 9.44 -18.63
CA ALA A 7 9.89 8.63 -17.67
C ALA A 7 10.79 7.79 -16.74
N ALA A 8 11.88 7.23 -17.27
CA ALA A 8 12.87 6.50 -16.47
C ALA A 8 13.62 7.41 -15.48
N SER A 9 13.86 8.68 -15.88
CA SER A 9 14.44 9.70 -15.02
C SER A 9 13.53 10.04 -13.84
N ASP A 10 12.22 10.22 -14.10
CA ASP A 10 11.23 10.60 -13.09
C ASP A 10 10.99 9.46 -12.08
N GLU A 11 10.93 8.21 -12.53
CA GLU A 11 10.84 7.04 -11.66
C GLU A 11 12.06 6.91 -10.74
N GLN A 12 13.27 7.13 -11.28
CA GLN A 12 14.49 7.07 -10.48
C GLN A 12 14.54 8.18 -9.42
N VAL A 13 14.09 9.39 -9.76
CA VAL A 13 13.98 10.50 -8.80
C VAL A 13 12.99 10.16 -7.68
N CYS A 14 11.85 9.59 -8.02
CA CYS A 14 10.86 9.11 -7.06
C CYS A 14 11.45 8.06 -6.09
N PHE A 15 12.15 7.05 -6.61
CA PHE A 15 12.75 5.99 -5.80
C PHE A 15 13.89 6.52 -4.91
N GLU A 16 14.70 7.45 -5.40
CA GLU A 16 15.74 8.09 -4.58
C GLU A 16 15.13 8.91 -3.44
N GLN A 17 14.01 9.60 -3.69
CA GLN A 17 13.28 10.31 -2.64
C GLN A 17 12.74 9.34 -1.59
N CYS A 18 12.18 8.19 -1.99
CA CYS A 18 11.74 7.15 -1.06
C CYS A 18 12.89 6.71 -0.14
N VAL A 19 14.05 6.38 -0.72
CA VAL A 19 15.24 5.95 0.03
C VAL A 19 15.69 7.02 1.02
N ARG A 20 15.89 8.24 0.52
CA ARG A 20 16.40 9.35 1.33
C ARG A 20 15.53 9.66 2.55
N VAL A 21 14.20 9.61 2.36
CA VAL A 21 13.27 9.92 3.45
C VAL A 21 13.14 8.73 4.41
N LEU A 22 13.04 7.49 3.90
CA LEU A 22 12.97 6.29 4.75
C LEU A 22 14.24 6.04 5.58
N GLN A 23 15.40 6.59 5.20
CA GLN A 23 16.60 6.55 6.01
C GLN A 23 16.49 7.38 7.30
N GLN A 24 15.60 8.37 7.35
CA GLN A 24 15.50 9.35 8.43
C GLN A 24 14.14 9.29 9.13
N HIS A 25 13.11 8.80 8.44
CA HIS A 25 11.73 8.78 8.89
C HIS A 25 11.11 7.43 8.62
N ALA A 26 10.14 7.04 9.45
CA ALA A 26 9.43 5.77 9.31
C ALA A 26 8.42 5.75 8.14
N PHE A 27 8.13 6.89 7.53
CA PHE A 27 7.22 7.00 6.38
C PHE A 27 7.66 8.08 5.40
N VAL A 28 7.18 7.97 4.15
CA VAL A 28 7.34 8.97 3.09
C VAL A 28 6.04 9.07 2.27
N VAL A 29 5.71 10.29 1.87
CA VAL A 29 4.58 10.60 0.97
C VAL A 29 5.17 11.24 -0.28
N ILE A 30 4.83 10.73 -1.45
CA ILE A 30 5.26 11.26 -2.75
C ILE A 30 4.04 11.48 -3.62
N GLU A 31 3.76 12.73 -3.91
CA GLU A 31 2.69 13.11 -4.83
C GLU A 31 3.10 12.79 -6.28
N SER A 32 2.13 12.37 -7.08
CA SER A 32 2.35 12.02 -8.50
C SER A 32 3.50 11.02 -8.72
N ALA A 33 3.67 10.07 -7.79
CA ALA A 33 4.76 9.09 -7.82
C ALA A 33 4.60 8.04 -8.92
N LEU A 34 3.36 7.68 -9.24
CA LEU A 34 3.08 6.69 -10.27
C LEU A 34 3.17 7.31 -11.67
N PRO A 35 3.74 6.59 -12.65
CA PRO A 35 3.66 6.99 -14.05
C PRO A 35 2.21 7.27 -14.46
N PRO A 36 1.92 8.39 -15.16
CA PRO A 36 0.55 8.78 -15.49
C PRO A 36 -0.25 7.70 -16.24
N ALA A 37 0.39 6.98 -17.17
CA ALA A 37 -0.24 5.90 -17.92
C ALA A 37 -0.63 4.72 -17.00
N LEU A 38 0.24 4.34 -16.05
CA LEU A 38 -0.03 3.29 -15.09
C LEU A 38 -1.16 3.69 -14.14
N SER A 39 -1.12 4.91 -13.61
CA SER A 39 -2.19 5.43 -12.75
C SER A 39 -3.54 5.41 -13.47
N ALA A 40 -3.57 5.81 -14.76
CA ALA A 40 -4.79 5.81 -15.55
C ALA A 40 -5.33 4.39 -15.78
N ALA A 41 -4.47 3.45 -16.15
CA ALA A 41 -4.87 2.05 -16.38
C ALA A 41 -5.41 1.38 -15.11
N LEU A 42 -4.73 1.55 -13.97
CA LEU A 42 -5.18 1.00 -12.68
C LEU A 42 -6.48 1.64 -12.20
N SER A 43 -6.63 2.96 -12.36
CA SER A 43 -7.86 3.67 -11.99
C SER A 43 -9.03 3.28 -12.86
N ALA A 44 -8.84 3.07 -14.16
CA ALA A 44 -9.88 2.57 -15.05
C ALA A 44 -10.29 1.16 -14.64
N GLN A 45 -9.32 0.26 -14.46
CA GLN A 45 -9.58 -1.13 -14.08
C GLN A 45 -10.41 -1.21 -12.79
N VAL A 46 -9.98 -0.57 -11.70
CA VAL A 46 -10.66 -0.71 -10.40
C VAL A 46 -12.08 -0.15 -10.41
N ARG A 47 -12.37 0.85 -11.25
CA ARG A 47 -13.70 1.42 -11.41
C ARG A 47 -14.64 0.58 -12.27
N GLU A 48 -14.09 -0.23 -13.17
CA GLU A 48 -14.85 -1.16 -14.02
C GLU A 48 -15.12 -2.51 -13.31
N MET A 49 -14.43 -2.80 -12.20
CA MET A 49 -14.64 -4.01 -11.40
C MET A 49 -16.05 -4.01 -10.79
N ASN A 50 -16.69 -5.17 -10.84
CA ASN A 50 -18.00 -5.36 -10.21
C ASN A 50 -17.86 -5.56 -8.70
N GLN A 51 -18.93 -5.35 -7.95
CA GLN A 51 -18.94 -5.63 -6.50
C GLN A 51 -18.61 -7.10 -6.18
N THR A 52 -18.89 -8.03 -7.09
CA THR A 52 -18.57 -9.45 -6.93
C THR A 52 -17.08 -9.77 -7.06
N ASP A 53 -16.29 -8.86 -7.63
CA ASP A 53 -14.83 -9.00 -7.75
C ASP A 53 -14.12 -8.61 -6.45
N PHE A 54 -14.87 -7.98 -5.55
CA PHE A 54 -14.39 -7.59 -4.24
C PHE A 54 -14.91 -8.50 -3.13
N ALA A 55 -14.08 -8.79 -2.16
CA ALA A 55 -14.46 -9.47 -0.92
C ALA A 55 -14.33 -8.50 0.26
N ALA A 56 -15.20 -8.65 1.27
CA ALA A 56 -15.06 -7.89 2.51
C ALA A 56 -13.67 -8.13 3.13
N ALA A 57 -12.98 -7.05 3.46
CA ALA A 57 -11.66 -7.14 4.05
C ALA A 57 -11.74 -7.65 5.49
N GLY A 58 -10.94 -8.66 5.82
CA GLY A 58 -10.88 -9.22 7.17
C GLY A 58 -9.60 -8.84 7.90
N ILE A 59 -9.62 -9.07 9.22
CA ILE A 59 -8.47 -8.89 10.10
C ILE A 59 -7.83 -10.24 10.34
N GLY A 60 -6.50 -10.33 10.26
CA GLY A 60 -5.75 -11.56 10.48
C GLY A 60 -5.59 -12.44 9.24
N ARG A 61 -4.90 -13.58 9.38
CA ARG A 61 -4.60 -14.52 8.28
C ARG A 61 -5.09 -15.93 8.60
N ARG A 62 -5.50 -16.70 7.56
CA ARG A 62 -5.91 -18.12 7.63
C ARG A 62 -7.02 -18.34 8.69
N ALA A 63 -6.83 -19.29 9.61
CA ALA A 63 -7.81 -19.64 10.65
C ALA A 63 -8.13 -18.50 11.64
N GLY A 64 -7.34 -17.42 11.66
CA GLY A 64 -7.57 -16.21 12.45
C GLY A 64 -8.20 -15.06 11.67
N HIS A 65 -8.59 -15.26 10.40
CA HIS A 65 -9.27 -14.25 9.59
C HIS A 65 -10.68 -14.02 10.14
N LYS A 66 -10.93 -12.82 10.66
CA LYS A 66 -12.21 -12.41 11.20
C LYS A 66 -12.69 -11.15 10.48
N LEU A 67 -13.93 -11.17 10.03
CA LEU A 67 -14.62 -9.97 9.59
C LEU A 67 -15.06 -9.19 10.82
N ASP A 68 -14.65 -7.94 10.91
CA ASP A 68 -15.04 -7.04 11.99
C ASP A 68 -15.34 -5.64 11.45
N GLU A 69 -16.62 -5.44 11.14
CA GLU A 69 -17.13 -4.18 10.57
C GLU A 69 -17.01 -2.98 11.52
N TRP A 70 -16.73 -3.21 12.80
CA TRP A 70 -16.43 -2.16 13.77
C TRP A 70 -14.99 -1.65 13.69
N VAL A 71 -14.12 -2.42 13.00
CA VAL A 71 -12.70 -2.09 12.83
C VAL A 71 -12.40 -1.63 11.41
N ARG A 72 -12.96 -2.31 10.37
CA ARG A 72 -12.77 -1.95 8.96
C ARG A 72 -14.01 -2.27 8.13
N ARG A 73 -14.26 -1.44 7.10
CA ARG A 73 -15.42 -1.57 6.20
C ARG A 73 -15.05 -1.48 4.73
N ASP A 74 -13.79 -1.69 4.40
CA ASP A 74 -13.35 -1.73 3.02
C ASP A 74 -13.55 -3.12 2.40
N GLN A 75 -13.58 -3.13 1.08
CA GLN A 75 -13.61 -4.33 0.25
C GLN A 75 -12.31 -4.42 -0.52
N ILE A 76 -11.80 -5.62 -0.74
CA ILE A 76 -10.51 -5.84 -1.39
C ILE A 76 -10.59 -6.83 -2.54
N SER A 77 -9.70 -6.67 -3.52
CA SER A 77 -9.46 -7.63 -4.60
C SER A 77 -7.96 -7.78 -4.83
N TRP A 78 -7.45 -9.00 -4.68
CA TRP A 78 -6.02 -9.28 -4.80
C TRP A 78 -5.51 -9.06 -6.22
N ILE A 79 -4.32 -8.46 -6.35
CA ILE A 79 -3.62 -8.24 -7.61
C ILE A 79 -2.71 -9.44 -7.86
N GLU A 80 -3.03 -10.19 -8.92
CA GLU A 80 -2.33 -11.43 -9.29
C GLU A 80 -1.59 -11.35 -10.64
N GLY A 81 -1.60 -10.18 -11.30
CA GLY A 81 -0.96 -9.98 -12.60
C GLY A 81 -1.78 -10.49 -13.78
N VAL A 82 -3.09 -10.57 -13.63
CA VAL A 82 -3.99 -11.07 -14.68
C VAL A 82 -4.10 -10.06 -15.83
N THR A 83 -4.29 -8.79 -15.51
CA THR A 83 -4.41 -7.72 -16.51
C THR A 83 -3.05 -7.11 -16.87
N GLU A 84 -3.00 -6.34 -17.96
CA GLU A 84 -1.81 -5.57 -18.33
C GLU A 84 -1.45 -4.54 -17.25
N ALA A 85 -2.44 -3.80 -16.75
CA ALA A 85 -2.24 -2.80 -15.69
C ALA A 85 -1.67 -3.43 -14.41
N GLU A 86 -2.15 -4.62 -14.03
CA GLU A 86 -1.61 -5.34 -12.87
C GLU A 86 -0.16 -5.78 -13.10
N ARG A 87 0.17 -6.29 -14.29
CA ARG A 87 1.55 -6.68 -14.62
C ARG A 87 2.51 -5.48 -14.59
N GLU A 88 2.08 -4.34 -15.13
CA GLU A 88 2.87 -3.11 -15.07
C GLU A 88 3.04 -2.60 -13.63
N TRP A 89 1.99 -2.67 -12.81
CA TRP A 89 2.04 -2.36 -11.39
C TRP A 89 3.05 -3.24 -10.64
N LEU A 90 2.96 -4.55 -10.81
CA LEU A 90 3.88 -5.50 -10.17
C LEU A 90 5.33 -5.29 -10.65
N ALA A 91 5.53 -4.95 -11.93
CA ALA A 91 6.85 -4.63 -12.47
C ALA A 91 7.40 -3.33 -11.85
N TRP A 92 6.57 -2.29 -11.69
CA TRP A 92 6.96 -1.04 -11.02
C TRP A 92 7.35 -1.31 -9.56
N CYS A 93 6.54 -2.07 -8.83
CA CYS A 93 6.84 -2.46 -7.44
C CYS A 93 8.12 -3.31 -7.34
N SER A 94 8.37 -4.19 -8.31
CA SER A 94 9.60 -4.99 -8.35
C SER A 94 10.86 -4.11 -8.52
N ARG A 95 10.78 -3.08 -9.38
CA ARG A 95 11.90 -2.12 -9.53
C ARG A 95 12.12 -1.31 -8.25
N LEU A 96 11.05 -0.85 -7.60
CA LEU A 96 11.14 -0.17 -6.31
C LEU A 96 11.76 -1.08 -5.23
N GLN A 97 11.31 -2.35 -5.15
CA GLN A 97 11.88 -3.35 -4.23
C GLN A 97 13.38 -3.52 -4.43
N MET A 98 13.83 -3.69 -5.68
CA MET A 98 15.26 -3.79 -5.99
C MET A 98 16.02 -2.55 -5.57
N TYR A 99 15.46 -1.37 -5.82
CA TYR A 99 16.08 -0.09 -5.46
C TYR A 99 16.21 0.07 -3.93
N LEU A 100 15.16 -0.22 -3.16
CA LEU A 100 15.19 -0.21 -1.70
C LEU A 100 16.23 -1.20 -1.16
N ASN A 101 16.29 -2.42 -1.70
CA ASN A 101 17.27 -3.42 -1.30
C ASN A 101 18.71 -2.96 -1.55
N GLN A 102 18.98 -2.36 -2.70
CA GLN A 102 20.32 -1.88 -3.06
C GLN A 102 20.80 -0.72 -2.18
N ARG A 103 19.89 0.13 -1.74
CA ARG A 103 20.23 1.37 -1.03
C ARG A 103 20.09 1.25 0.50
N LEU A 104 19.11 0.45 0.97
CA LEU A 104 18.77 0.33 2.39
C LEU A 104 19.10 -1.06 2.99
N PHE A 105 19.53 -2.02 2.16
CA PHE A 105 19.85 -3.39 2.58
C PHE A 105 18.72 -4.09 3.34
N MET A 106 17.46 -3.82 2.96
CA MET A 106 16.27 -4.28 3.68
C MET A 106 15.99 -5.78 3.55
N GLY A 107 16.58 -6.47 2.57
CA GLY A 107 16.35 -7.90 2.35
C GLY A 107 14.91 -8.23 1.93
N LEU A 108 14.25 -7.32 1.22
CA LEU A 108 12.89 -7.51 0.72
C LEU A 108 12.90 -8.65 -0.32
N PHE A 109 12.03 -9.63 -0.09
CA PHE A 109 12.03 -10.90 -0.83
C PHE A 109 10.83 -11.04 -1.76
N SER A 110 9.65 -10.58 -1.33
CA SER A 110 8.41 -10.68 -2.09
C SER A 110 7.52 -9.47 -1.87
N PHE A 111 6.54 -9.30 -2.76
CA PHE A 111 5.53 -8.25 -2.69
C PHE A 111 4.14 -8.84 -2.86
N GLU A 112 3.19 -8.41 -2.07
CA GLU A 112 1.76 -8.72 -2.21
C GLU A 112 0.96 -7.43 -2.18
N SER A 113 -0.11 -7.34 -2.97
CA SER A 113 -0.98 -6.15 -2.98
C SER A 113 -2.41 -6.48 -3.41
N HIS A 114 -3.33 -5.60 -3.05
CA HIS A 114 -4.73 -5.67 -3.46
C HIS A 114 -5.29 -4.28 -3.78
N PHE A 115 -6.27 -4.21 -4.64
CA PHE A 115 -7.16 -3.06 -4.73
C PHE A 115 -7.98 -2.98 -3.45
N ALA A 116 -8.22 -1.77 -2.97
CA ALA A 116 -9.08 -1.48 -1.83
C ALA A 116 -10.13 -0.45 -2.24
N HIS A 117 -11.39 -0.79 -2.01
CA HIS A 117 -12.54 0.07 -2.21
C HIS A 117 -13.17 0.41 -0.86
N TYR A 118 -13.24 1.70 -0.58
CA TYR A 118 -13.95 2.26 0.56
C TYR A 118 -15.19 2.97 0.02
N ALA A 119 -16.37 2.37 0.21
CA ALA A 119 -17.64 3.03 -0.07
C ALA A 119 -17.86 4.25 0.83
N PRO A 120 -18.76 5.20 0.50
CA PRO A 120 -19.08 6.34 1.35
C PRO A 120 -19.33 5.93 2.80
N GLY A 121 -18.60 6.57 3.74
CA GLY A 121 -18.63 6.27 5.18
C GLY A 121 -17.82 5.06 5.62
N ALA A 122 -17.19 4.31 4.71
CA ALA A 122 -16.28 3.24 5.08
C ALA A 122 -14.97 3.79 5.66
N PHE A 123 -14.36 3.03 6.55
CA PHE A 123 -13.19 3.42 7.31
C PHE A 123 -12.31 2.22 7.67
N TYR A 124 -11.10 2.48 8.16
CA TYR A 124 -10.26 1.51 8.84
C TYR A 124 -9.65 2.17 10.08
N LYS A 125 -9.99 1.65 11.27
CA LYS A 125 -9.50 2.18 12.54
C LYS A 125 -7.99 2.07 12.67
N LYS A 126 -7.42 2.85 13.59
CA LYS A 126 -6.00 2.90 13.91
C LYS A 126 -5.42 1.50 14.16
N HIS A 127 -4.40 1.15 13.40
CA HIS A 127 -3.72 -0.15 13.43
C HIS A 127 -2.28 -0.03 12.92
N VAL A 128 -1.50 -1.10 13.03
CA VAL A 128 -0.24 -1.34 12.34
C VAL A 128 -0.37 -2.54 11.41
N ASP A 129 0.34 -2.56 10.30
CA ASP A 129 0.22 -3.61 9.28
C ASP A 129 0.94 -4.92 9.63
N ALA A 130 1.89 -4.84 10.54
CA ALA A 130 2.61 -6.00 11.08
C ALA A 130 2.86 -5.82 12.58
N PHE A 131 3.01 -6.94 13.28
CA PHE A 131 3.32 -6.93 14.71
C PHE A 131 4.77 -7.37 14.92
N LYS A 132 5.50 -6.67 15.78
CA LYS A 132 6.81 -7.09 16.26
C LYS A 132 6.73 -8.53 16.72
N GLN A 133 7.58 -9.38 16.16
CA GLN A 133 7.53 -10.82 16.29
C GLN A 133 7.40 -11.27 17.78
N ASN A 134 6.22 -11.68 18.16
CA ASN A 134 6.10 -12.70 19.18
C ASN A 134 6.33 -14.05 18.49
N ASN A 135 7.09 -14.96 19.07
CA ASN A 135 7.54 -16.27 18.58
C ASN A 135 6.48 -17.20 17.92
N SER A 136 5.31 -16.70 17.57
CA SER A 136 4.17 -17.45 17.05
C SER A 136 4.04 -17.47 15.52
N GLY A 137 4.96 -16.89 14.76
CA GLY A 137 4.99 -16.99 13.30
C GLY A 137 3.82 -16.32 12.54
N LEU A 138 3.02 -15.51 13.21
CA LEU A 138 1.81 -14.89 12.70
C LEU A 138 2.07 -13.39 12.37
N GLY A 139 2.43 -13.09 11.20
CA GLY A 139 2.73 -11.73 10.73
C GLY A 139 4.04 -11.67 9.98
N ALA A 140 4.60 -12.83 9.69
CA ALA A 140 5.90 -12.99 9.11
C ALA A 140 6.13 -12.06 7.92
N GLY A 141 6.97 -11.07 8.14
CA GLY A 141 7.81 -10.51 7.12
C GLY A 141 7.29 -9.30 6.38
N ARG A 142 6.16 -8.69 6.67
CA ARG A 142 5.82 -7.36 6.13
C ARG A 142 6.77 -6.34 6.76
N LEU A 143 7.65 -5.76 5.96
CA LEU A 143 8.61 -4.78 6.43
C LEU A 143 8.27 -3.37 6.00
N VAL A 144 7.85 -3.21 4.74
CA VAL A 144 7.44 -1.92 4.18
C VAL A 144 6.04 -2.05 3.60
N SER A 145 5.14 -1.20 4.07
CA SER A 145 3.80 -1.00 3.52
C SER A 145 3.82 0.04 2.40
N LEU A 146 2.99 -0.15 1.41
CA LEU A 146 2.79 0.75 0.30
C LEU A 146 1.30 1.02 0.12
N VAL A 147 0.93 2.30 -0.02
CA VAL A 147 -0.42 2.70 -0.43
C VAL A 147 -0.31 3.59 -1.66
N ALA A 148 -1.08 3.29 -2.71
CA ALA A 148 -1.17 4.09 -3.92
C ALA A 148 -2.62 4.52 -4.16
N TYR A 149 -2.86 5.80 -4.44
CA TYR A 149 -4.21 6.33 -4.58
C TYR A 149 -4.64 6.49 -6.04
N LEU A 150 -5.88 6.10 -6.31
CA LEU A 150 -6.45 5.99 -7.65
C LEU A 150 -7.70 6.88 -7.85
N ASN A 151 -7.73 8.07 -7.22
CA ASN A 151 -8.90 8.94 -7.16
C ASN A 151 -8.68 10.22 -7.97
N PRO A 152 -8.93 10.22 -9.30
CA PRO A 152 -8.85 11.45 -10.08
C PRO A 152 -9.90 12.48 -9.62
N GLY A 153 -9.46 13.74 -9.50
CA GLY A 153 -10.35 14.85 -9.14
C GLY A 153 -10.75 14.91 -7.66
N TRP A 154 -10.07 14.16 -6.77
CA TRP A 154 -10.34 14.18 -5.32
C TRP A 154 -10.22 15.57 -4.74
N GLN A 155 -11.24 15.99 -3.97
CA GLN A 155 -11.30 17.27 -3.31
C GLN A 155 -11.06 17.14 -1.81
N ASP A 156 -10.58 18.18 -1.17
CA ASP A 156 -10.35 18.21 0.27
C ASP A 156 -11.62 17.94 1.09
N ALA A 157 -12.78 18.31 0.56
CA ALA A 157 -14.06 18.08 1.20
C ALA A 157 -14.55 16.63 1.14
N ASP A 158 -13.91 15.77 0.29
CA ASP A 158 -14.32 14.38 0.14
C ASP A 158 -13.89 13.49 1.32
N GLY A 159 -12.96 13.96 2.18
CA GLY A 159 -12.44 13.21 3.33
C GLY A 159 -11.56 12.02 2.93
N GLY A 160 -11.63 10.92 3.67
CA GLY A 160 -10.94 9.67 3.34
C GLY A 160 -9.41 9.70 3.49
N GLU A 161 -8.90 10.62 4.30
CA GLU A 161 -7.46 10.77 4.55
C GLU A 161 -6.87 9.51 5.19
N LEU A 162 -5.60 9.29 4.94
CA LEU A 162 -4.75 8.41 5.75
C LEU A 162 -4.13 9.25 6.86
N LEU A 163 -4.47 8.95 8.08
CA LEU A 163 -3.93 9.61 9.27
C LEU A 163 -2.78 8.75 9.80
N ILE A 164 -1.60 9.35 9.92
CA ILE A 164 -0.37 8.68 10.39
C ILE A 164 -0.05 9.19 11.79
N TYR A 165 0.30 8.28 12.68
CA TYR A 165 0.56 8.57 14.09
C TYR A 165 1.97 8.13 14.51
N GLU A 166 2.47 8.73 15.57
CA GLU A 166 3.53 8.14 16.39
C GLU A 166 2.92 7.25 17.49
N ASP A 167 3.68 6.26 17.97
CA ASP A 167 3.21 5.23 18.91
C ASP A 167 2.47 5.77 20.15
N SER A 168 2.87 6.93 20.65
CA SER A 168 2.34 7.53 21.89
C SER A 168 1.40 8.71 21.65
N SER A 169 1.16 9.10 20.39
CA SER A 169 0.38 10.31 20.06
C SER A 169 -1.10 9.98 19.87
N ALA A 170 -1.97 10.81 20.44
CA ALA A 170 -3.40 10.83 20.15
C ALA A 170 -3.68 11.58 18.83
N ASP A 171 -2.86 12.59 18.51
CA ASP A 171 -3.00 13.41 17.32
C ASP A 171 -2.14 12.85 16.17
N PRO A 172 -2.61 12.89 14.92
CA PRO A 172 -1.84 12.47 13.78
C PRO A 172 -0.64 13.40 13.52
N VAL A 173 0.51 12.83 13.22
CA VAL A 173 1.72 13.56 12.81
C VAL A 173 1.71 13.90 11.32
N ALA A 174 0.90 13.18 10.54
CA ALA A 174 0.65 13.50 9.13
C ALA A 174 -0.78 13.14 8.73
N ILE A 175 -1.34 13.96 7.84
CA ILE A 175 -2.65 13.77 7.22
C ILE A 175 -2.42 13.72 5.71
N VAL A 176 -2.62 12.54 5.13
CA VAL A 176 -2.37 12.31 3.70
C VAL A 176 -3.70 12.20 2.96
N LYS A 177 -3.94 13.14 2.06
CA LYS A 177 -5.12 13.14 1.19
C LYS A 177 -4.95 12.08 0.09
N PRO A 178 -6.01 11.34 -0.26
CA PRO A 178 -5.91 10.26 -1.24
C PRO A 178 -5.92 10.78 -2.68
N HIS A 179 -5.07 11.77 -2.96
CA HIS A 179 -4.94 12.38 -4.29
C HIS A 179 -4.37 11.38 -5.30
N TYR A 180 -4.87 11.46 -6.51
CA TYR A 180 -4.51 10.62 -7.63
C TYR A 180 -2.99 10.55 -7.89
N GLY A 181 -2.47 9.33 -8.00
CA GLY A 181 -1.05 9.09 -8.27
C GLY A 181 -0.12 9.26 -7.07
N THR A 182 -0.62 9.68 -5.91
CA THR A 182 0.16 9.76 -4.68
C THR A 182 0.47 8.36 -4.16
N VAL A 183 1.71 8.16 -3.73
CA VAL A 183 2.19 6.92 -3.08
C VAL A 183 2.68 7.24 -1.68
N VAL A 184 2.33 6.39 -0.73
CA VAL A 184 2.84 6.41 0.64
C VAL A 184 3.59 5.12 0.89
N LEU A 185 4.81 5.22 1.43
CA LEU A 185 5.57 4.08 1.95
C LEU A 185 5.80 4.28 3.44
N PHE A 186 5.71 3.22 4.22
CA PHE A 186 5.99 3.27 5.65
C PHE A 186 6.44 1.93 6.21
N LEU A 187 7.15 1.96 7.33
CA LEU A 187 7.58 0.76 8.04
C LEU A 187 6.37 0.08 8.70
N SER A 188 6.08 -1.15 8.30
CA SER A 188 4.82 -1.84 8.60
C SER A 188 4.56 -2.08 10.10
N GLU A 189 5.63 -2.21 10.90
CA GLU A 189 5.56 -2.48 12.35
C GLU A 189 5.64 -1.21 13.21
N GLU A 190 6.02 -0.07 12.61
CA GLU A 190 6.38 1.13 13.35
C GLU A 190 5.39 2.28 13.18
N VAL A 191 4.54 2.22 12.14
CA VAL A 191 3.69 3.35 11.77
C VAL A 191 2.22 3.01 12.02
N PRO A 192 1.66 3.43 13.18
CA PRO A 192 0.22 3.37 13.41
C PRO A 192 -0.48 4.33 12.45
N HIS A 193 -1.54 3.84 11.81
CA HIS A 193 -2.30 4.64 10.85
C HIS A 193 -3.76 4.23 10.82
N GLU A 194 -4.61 5.10 10.30
CA GLU A 194 -6.03 4.82 10.07
C GLU A 194 -6.51 5.49 8.77
N VAL A 195 -7.62 4.98 8.24
CA VAL A 195 -8.32 5.57 7.10
C VAL A 195 -9.60 6.22 7.60
N ALA A 196 -9.68 7.54 7.47
CA ALA A 196 -10.87 8.32 7.81
C ALA A 196 -12.01 8.00 6.83
N PRO A 197 -13.29 8.17 7.25
CA PRO A 197 -14.42 8.02 6.35
C PRO A 197 -14.37 9.04 5.19
N ALA A 198 -14.69 8.57 3.98
CA ALA A 198 -14.86 9.42 2.80
C ALA A 198 -16.34 9.66 2.51
N LEU A 199 -16.67 10.78 1.83
CA LEU A 199 -18.03 11.09 1.38
C LEU A 199 -18.39 10.46 0.03
N CYS A 200 -17.40 9.96 -0.68
CA CYS A 200 -17.57 9.30 -1.98
C CYS A 200 -16.70 8.02 -2.05
N ASP A 201 -16.83 7.26 -3.13
CA ASP A 201 -16.04 6.05 -3.34
C ASP A 201 -14.54 6.37 -3.43
N ARG A 202 -13.75 5.76 -2.55
CA ARG A 202 -12.31 5.92 -2.47
C ARG A 202 -11.60 4.65 -2.88
N TYR A 203 -10.75 4.76 -3.88
CA TYR A 203 -9.97 3.64 -4.42
C TYR A 203 -8.49 3.80 -4.14
N SER A 204 -7.86 2.73 -3.73
CA SER A 204 -6.42 2.66 -3.51
C SER A 204 -5.90 1.25 -3.81
N ILE A 205 -4.59 1.12 -3.90
CA ILE A 205 -3.90 -0.16 -3.77
C ILE A 205 -3.18 -0.13 -2.42
N ALA A 206 -3.34 -1.19 -1.63
CA ALA A 206 -2.51 -1.45 -0.47
C ALA A 206 -1.62 -2.65 -0.74
N GLY A 207 -0.33 -2.55 -0.40
CA GLY A 207 0.64 -3.60 -0.66
C GLY A 207 1.74 -3.66 0.39
N TRP A 208 2.47 -4.77 0.40
CA TRP A 208 3.49 -5.03 1.40
C TRP A 208 4.71 -5.69 0.78
N PHE A 209 5.87 -5.06 0.95
CA PHE A 209 7.15 -5.70 0.74
C PHE A 209 7.50 -6.53 1.96
N ARG A 210 7.88 -7.78 1.71
CA ARG A 210 8.11 -8.78 2.75
C ARG A 210 9.54 -9.26 2.75
N VAL A 211 10.10 -9.52 3.93
CA VAL A 211 11.33 -10.27 4.09
C VAL A 211 11.05 -11.78 4.08
N ASN A 212 12.07 -12.58 3.76
CA ASN A 212 11.93 -14.03 3.78
C ASN A 212 11.75 -14.54 5.22
N GLY A 213 10.61 -15.15 5.49
CA GLY A 213 10.27 -15.78 6.78
C GLY A 213 10.64 -17.26 6.85
N SER A 214 11.42 -17.78 5.89
CA SER A 214 11.86 -19.19 5.88
C SER A 214 12.76 -19.49 7.08
N SER A 215 12.56 -20.67 7.65
CA SER A 215 13.42 -21.25 8.68
C SER A 215 13.84 -22.66 8.28
N THR A 216 14.72 -23.28 9.06
CA THR A 216 15.15 -24.68 8.82
C THR A 216 14.00 -25.69 8.81
N HIS A 217 12.84 -25.31 9.36
CA HIS A 217 11.66 -26.17 9.48
C HIS A 217 10.46 -25.69 8.67
N ARG A 218 10.55 -24.53 8.01
CA ARG A 218 9.44 -23.93 7.26
C ARG A 218 9.96 -23.10 6.09
N ALA A 219 9.54 -23.47 4.88
CA ALA A 219 9.71 -22.61 3.70
C ALA A 219 8.63 -21.52 3.66
N ASP A 220 9.03 -20.28 3.31
CA ASP A 220 8.14 -19.15 3.00
C ASP A 220 8.36 -18.81 1.51
N PRO A 221 7.60 -19.44 0.59
CA PRO A 221 7.77 -19.17 -0.84
C PRO A 221 7.36 -17.73 -1.16
N PRO A 222 7.98 -17.10 -2.18
CA PRO A 222 7.51 -15.83 -2.73
C PRO A 222 6.09 -16.01 -3.30
N ARG A 223 5.29 -14.99 -3.19
CA ARG A 223 3.98 -14.89 -3.86
C ARG A 223 4.09 -13.97 -5.03
#